data_d99ba3d0fca929629f1d952be08836c7
#
_entry.id   d99ba3d0fca929629f1d952be08836c7
#
_cell.length_a   1.000
_cell.length_b   1.000
_cell.length_c   1.000
_cell.angle_alpha   90.00
_cell.angle_beta   90.00
_cell.angle_gamma   90.00
#
_symmetry.space_group_name_H-M   'P 1'
#
loop_
_entity.id
_entity.type
_entity.pdbx_description
1 polymer ?
#
loop_
_entity_poly.entity_id
_entity_poly.type
_entity_poly.pdbx_seq_one_letter_code
_entity_poly.pdbx_strand_id
1 'polypeptide(L)'
;VFRNIPLKISYQGELILRGEAVIRYDDFEKINEEIEDVDAKYKNPRNLCSGSVRQLNNEITARRNVHFYAFSLVRAEGVDFENSRARQMEWLKEQGFETVEYHLVTAKSVEEEVAWFAGQVQKNEVPSDGLVLVYDDIAYGESLGSTAKFPRDSFAFKWADEIRETTLKEIEWSPSRTGLINPVAIFDPVELEGTTVSRASVHNISIMEELELGVGDTIQVYKANMIIPQIAENLTRSGVKDVPESCPVCGGRTKVRQILNARALYCTNPLCQAKQIKAFTLFVSRDAMNIDGLSEATMEKFIAKGFIHEFADIYHLDQHREEIRKMEGFGEKSCQNLLDSIETSRETTLARLIYALGIENVGAATAKLICKQFDEDPQRTADATREELSEIGGIGDVIAGSFTDYFQDQDRRAGYEKLLKEVKLTKEETREAQIFTGIQFVITGSVHHFKNRNEIKEEIEKRGGKVTGSVTSKTSYLINNDTESMSSKNRKAKELDIPILSEEDFLKMMENEG
;
A
#
# COMPACT_ATOMS: atom_id res chain seq x y z
N VAL A 1 19.46 -9.89 13.55
CA VAL A 1 18.64 -8.75 13.92
C VAL A 1 17.76 -9.12 15.09
N PHE A 2 16.97 -10.19 14.99
CA PHE A 2 16.10 -10.66 16.06
C PHE A 2 16.84 -11.70 16.93
N ARG A 3 16.75 -11.56 18.26
CA ARG A 3 17.40 -12.49 19.18
C ARG A 3 16.53 -13.70 19.55
N ASN A 4 15.23 -13.57 19.43
CA ASN A 4 14.25 -14.57 19.81
C ASN A 4 13.78 -15.47 18.65
N ILE A 5 14.28 -15.29 17.44
CA ILE A 5 14.03 -16.25 16.35
C ILE A 5 14.98 -17.44 16.53
N PRO A 6 14.45 -18.69 16.60
CA PRO A 6 15.28 -19.88 16.75
C PRO A 6 16.23 -20.05 15.55
N LEU A 7 17.52 -20.26 15.81
CA LEU A 7 18.52 -20.51 14.78
C LEU A 7 18.39 -21.91 14.15
N LYS A 8 17.70 -22.81 14.83
CA LYS A 8 17.45 -24.18 14.39
C LYS A 8 16.11 -24.62 14.91
N ILE A 9 15.31 -25.25 14.05
CA ILE A 9 14.00 -25.82 14.36
C ILE A 9 13.99 -27.30 13.98
N SER A 10 13.02 -28.06 14.51
CA SER A 10 12.89 -29.50 14.21
C SER A 10 12.27 -29.76 12.85
N TYR A 11 11.42 -28.85 12.37
CA TYR A 11 10.78 -28.95 11.08
C TYR A 11 11.78 -28.72 9.93
N GLN A 12 11.69 -29.54 8.86
CA GLN A 12 12.63 -29.54 7.73
C GLN A 12 12.03 -29.06 6.41
N GLY A 13 10.71 -28.82 6.37
CA GLY A 13 10.01 -28.34 5.18
C GLY A 13 10.08 -26.82 5.02
N GLU A 14 9.43 -26.29 3.98
CA GLU A 14 9.28 -24.85 3.79
C GLU A 14 8.36 -24.28 4.87
N LEU A 15 8.84 -23.27 5.58
CA LEU A 15 8.10 -22.57 6.62
C LEU A 15 7.98 -21.08 6.28
N ILE A 16 6.75 -20.61 6.15
CA ILE A 16 6.46 -19.20 5.97
C ILE A 16 5.50 -18.75 7.07
N LEU A 17 5.92 -17.78 7.86
CA LEU A 17 5.11 -17.19 8.92
C LEU A 17 5.15 -15.67 8.87
N ARG A 18 4.15 -15.03 9.46
CA ARG A 18 4.08 -13.58 9.65
C ARG A 18 4.16 -13.27 11.13
N GLY A 19 4.84 -12.17 11.42
CA GLY A 19 4.97 -11.66 12.77
C GLY A 19 5.28 -10.17 12.77
N GLU A 20 5.37 -9.61 13.95
CA GLU A 20 5.70 -8.21 14.15
C GLU A 20 7.02 -8.06 14.91
N ALA A 21 7.82 -7.09 14.48
CA ALA A 21 9.01 -6.66 15.18
C ALA A 21 8.64 -5.65 16.26
N VAL A 22 9.04 -5.89 17.50
CA VAL A 22 8.74 -5.01 18.62
C VAL A 22 9.95 -4.81 19.52
N ILE A 23 9.98 -3.70 20.25
CA ILE A 23 10.87 -3.47 21.40
C ILE A 23 9.98 -3.44 22.64
N ARG A 24 10.33 -4.23 23.65
CA ARG A 24 9.59 -4.28 24.92
C ARG A 24 9.76 -2.99 25.71
N TYR A 25 8.81 -2.66 26.55
CA TYR A 25 8.87 -1.44 27.36
C TYR A 25 10.10 -1.37 28.26
N ASP A 26 10.49 -2.49 28.89
CA ASP A 26 11.67 -2.55 29.75
C ASP A 26 12.99 -2.36 28.96
N ASP A 27 13.10 -2.88 27.75
CA ASP A 27 14.24 -2.64 26.86
C ASP A 27 14.26 -1.18 26.36
N PHE A 28 13.08 -0.62 26.06
CA PHE A 28 12.94 0.77 25.67
C PHE A 28 13.37 1.74 26.79
N GLU A 29 12.99 1.46 28.03
CA GLU A 29 13.39 2.25 29.20
C GLU A 29 14.91 2.20 29.40
N LYS A 30 15.53 1.00 29.36
CA LYS A 30 16.98 0.83 29.48
C LYS A 30 17.73 1.59 28.40
N ILE A 31 17.26 1.53 27.15
CA ILE A 31 17.89 2.26 26.03
C ILE A 31 17.83 3.78 26.29
N ASN A 32 16.71 4.27 26.80
CA ASN A 32 16.55 5.69 27.13
C ASN A 32 17.36 6.12 28.35
N GLU A 33 17.59 5.24 29.32
CA GLU A 33 18.45 5.52 30.47
C GLU A 33 19.92 5.74 30.07
N GLU A 34 20.40 5.05 29.03
CA GLU A 34 21.74 5.21 28.48
C GLU A 34 21.95 6.54 27.74
N ILE A 35 20.88 7.28 27.42
CA ILE A 35 20.94 8.56 26.70
C ILE A 35 20.95 9.70 27.71
N GLU A 36 22.10 10.39 27.82
CA GLU A 36 22.28 11.53 28.75
C GLU A 36 21.45 12.76 28.34
N ASP A 37 21.37 13.04 27.03
CA ASP A 37 20.62 14.17 26.49
C ASP A 37 19.11 13.86 26.49
N VAL A 38 18.36 14.58 27.30
CA VAL A 38 16.91 14.40 27.45
C VAL A 38 16.16 14.60 26.13
N ASP A 39 16.61 15.53 25.29
CA ASP A 39 15.98 15.83 24.00
C ASP A 39 16.29 14.75 22.95
N ALA A 40 17.35 13.99 23.12
CA ALA A 40 17.75 12.87 22.26
C ALA A 40 17.03 11.56 22.62
N LYS A 41 16.32 11.49 23.77
CA LYS A 41 15.59 10.29 24.20
C LYS A 41 14.47 9.92 23.22
N TYR A 42 14.33 8.62 22.98
CA TYR A 42 13.25 8.10 22.17
C TYR A 42 11.90 8.29 22.87
N LYS A 43 10.89 8.67 22.12
CA LYS A 43 9.56 8.99 22.66
C LYS A 43 8.58 7.82 22.59
N ASN A 44 8.83 6.82 21.71
CA ASN A 44 7.89 5.75 21.45
C ASN A 44 8.64 4.47 21.04
N PRO A 45 8.37 3.31 21.69
CA PRO A 45 9.05 2.04 21.38
C PRO A 45 8.76 1.54 19.95
N ARG A 46 7.58 1.80 19.38
CA ARG A 46 7.22 1.44 18.00
C ARG A 46 8.10 2.19 16.98
N ASN A 47 8.30 3.49 17.17
CA ASN A 47 9.16 4.30 16.31
C ASN A 47 10.63 3.89 16.45
N LEU A 48 11.09 3.61 17.67
CA LEU A 48 12.42 3.07 17.90
C LEU A 48 12.62 1.72 17.21
N CYS A 49 11.66 0.81 17.30
CA CYS A 49 11.70 -0.49 16.64
C CYS A 49 11.78 -0.34 15.11
N SER A 50 10.89 0.44 14.51
CA SER A 50 10.88 0.72 13.07
C SER A 50 12.21 1.33 12.58
N GLY A 51 12.79 2.25 13.35
CA GLY A 51 14.12 2.81 13.08
C GLY A 51 15.24 1.77 13.24
N SER A 52 15.09 0.86 14.19
CA SER A 52 16.11 -0.16 14.50
C SER A 52 16.23 -1.22 13.41
N VAL A 53 15.12 -1.71 12.86
CA VAL A 53 15.15 -2.72 11.78
C VAL A 53 15.66 -2.15 10.44
N ARG A 54 15.70 -0.83 10.30
CA ARG A 54 16.23 -0.13 9.11
C ARG A 54 17.69 0.31 9.26
N GLN A 55 18.33 0.02 10.40
CA GLN A 55 19.72 0.40 10.63
C GLN A 55 20.67 -0.35 9.68
N LEU A 56 21.61 0.40 9.09
CA LEU A 56 22.67 -0.18 8.27
C LEU A 56 23.67 -0.99 9.11
N ASN A 57 23.86 -0.58 10.37
CA ASN A 57 24.70 -1.30 11.32
C ASN A 57 23.85 -2.25 12.17
N ASN A 58 23.98 -3.54 11.93
CA ASN A 58 23.23 -4.58 12.63
C ASN A 58 23.63 -4.72 14.12
N GLU A 59 24.79 -4.26 14.54
CA GLU A 59 25.19 -4.23 15.95
C GLU A 59 24.32 -3.28 16.76
N ILE A 60 23.95 -2.12 16.19
CA ILE A 60 23.02 -1.19 16.83
C ILE A 60 21.67 -1.85 17.05
N THR A 61 21.15 -2.54 16.02
CA THR A 61 19.89 -3.28 16.13
C THR A 61 19.96 -4.38 17.17
N ALA A 62 21.09 -5.10 17.22
CA ALA A 62 21.30 -6.17 18.20
C ALA A 62 21.32 -5.67 19.65
N ARG A 63 21.88 -4.47 19.92
CA ARG A 63 21.88 -3.86 21.26
C ARG A 63 20.48 -3.42 21.69
N ARG A 64 19.61 -3.06 20.73
CA ARG A 64 18.25 -2.61 20.99
C ARG A 64 17.26 -3.73 21.29
N ASN A 65 17.71 -4.96 21.30
CA ASN A 65 16.95 -6.15 21.67
C ASN A 65 15.59 -6.25 20.97
N VAL A 66 15.58 -6.12 19.62
CA VAL A 66 14.35 -6.24 18.83
C VAL A 66 13.85 -7.67 18.87
N HIS A 67 12.59 -7.87 19.29
CA HIS A 67 11.88 -9.13 19.34
C HIS A 67 10.99 -9.32 18.12
N PHE A 68 10.76 -10.58 17.76
CA PHE A 68 9.80 -10.97 16.74
C PHE A 68 8.72 -11.83 17.37
N TYR A 69 7.46 -11.43 17.22
CA TYR A 69 6.30 -12.20 17.66
C TYR A 69 5.50 -12.68 16.46
N ALA A 70 5.38 -14.00 16.31
CA ALA A 70 4.58 -14.60 15.25
C ALA A 70 3.08 -14.44 15.55
N PHE A 71 2.30 -14.05 14.56
CA PHE A 71 0.85 -13.93 14.67
C PHE A 71 0.08 -14.74 13.60
N SER A 72 0.77 -15.29 12.61
CA SER A 72 0.11 -16.10 11.57
C SER A 72 1.11 -17.06 10.94
N LEU A 73 0.71 -18.32 10.80
CA LEU A 73 1.38 -19.29 9.94
C LEU A 73 0.78 -19.19 8.53
N VAL A 74 1.61 -18.95 7.54
CA VAL A 74 1.20 -18.86 6.13
C VAL A 74 1.34 -20.23 5.45
N ARG A 75 2.47 -20.92 5.69
CA ARG A 75 2.77 -22.22 5.06
C ARG A 75 3.67 -23.07 5.97
N ALA A 76 3.30 -24.34 6.11
CA ALA A 76 4.16 -25.40 6.60
C ALA A 76 3.73 -26.69 5.89
N GLU A 77 4.55 -27.20 4.98
CA GLU A 77 4.21 -28.36 4.15
C GLU A 77 4.17 -29.65 4.96
N GLY A 78 3.19 -30.49 4.68
CA GLY A 78 3.08 -31.83 5.30
C GLY A 78 2.69 -31.84 6.77
N VAL A 79 2.23 -30.71 7.34
CA VAL A 79 1.71 -30.62 8.70
C VAL A 79 0.19 -30.45 8.68
N ASP A 80 -0.51 -31.36 9.37
CA ASP A 80 -1.96 -31.24 9.55
C ASP A 80 -2.25 -30.46 10.83
N PHE A 81 -2.96 -29.36 10.71
CA PHE A 81 -3.38 -28.49 11.81
C PHE A 81 -4.85 -28.70 12.21
N GLU A 82 -5.48 -29.80 11.76
CA GLU A 82 -6.88 -30.12 12.08
C GLU A 82 -7.82 -28.93 11.77
N ASN A 83 -7.55 -28.20 10.72
CA ASN A 83 -8.31 -27.01 10.29
C ASN A 83 -8.41 -25.90 11.36
N SER A 84 -7.45 -25.76 12.28
CA SER A 84 -7.45 -24.81 13.38
C SER A 84 -6.24 -23.88 13.37
N ARG A 85 -6.47 -22.57 13.45
CA ARG A 85 -5.41 -21.56 13.61
C ARG A 85 -4.74 -21.63 14.98
N ALA A 86 -5.50 -21.98 16.02
CA ALA A 86 -4.93 -22.19 17.34
C ALA A 86 -3.89 -23.31 17.33
N ARG A 87 -4.15 -24.41 16.62
CA ARG A 87 -3.17 -25.47 16.40
C ARG A 87 -1.92 -24.98 15.66
N GLN A 88 -2.09 -24.10 14.68
CA GLN A 88 -0.94 -23.47 14.01
C GLN A 88 -0.07 -22.68 15.00
N MET A 89 -0.69 -21.91 15.90
CA MET A 89 0.02 -21.11 16.90
C MET A 89 0.73 -21.99 17.94
N GLU A 90 0.08 -23.07 18.41
CA GLU A 90 0.70 -24.06 19.31
C GLU A 90 1.92 -24.69 18.65
N TRP A 91 1.79 -25.14 17.42
CA TRP A 91 2.90 -25.74 16.68
C TRP A 91 4.09 -24.76 16.48
N LEU A 92 3.82 -23.48 16.22
CA LEU A 92 4.88 -22.47 16.14
C LEU A 92 5.66 -22.34 17.46
N LYS A 93 4.95 -22.38 18.60
CA LYS A 93 5.59 -22.41 19.94
C LYS A 93 6.46 -23.67 20.12
N GLU A 94 5.99 -24.83 19.67
CA GLU A 94 6.74 -26.07 19.70
C GLU A 94 8.01 -26.01 18.83
N GLN A 95 7.99 -25.24 17.71
CA GLN A 95 9.18 -24.97 16.90
C GLN A 95 10.11 -23.93 17.55
N GLY A 96 9.75 -23.34 18.69
CA GLY A 96 10.55 -22.37 19.43
C GLY A 96 10.31 -20.90 19.04
N PHE A 97 9.27 -20.59 18.27
CA PHE A 97 8.90 -19.20 17.99
C PHE A 97 8.07 -18.60 19.13
N GLU A 98 8.38 -17.36 19.49
CA GLU A 98 7.48 -16.59 20.33
C GLU A 98 6.26 -16.16 19.50
N THR A 99 5.06 -16.32 20.06
CA THR A 99 3.80 -15.91 19.40
C THR A 99 3.13 -14.78 20.18
N VAL A 100 2.28 -14.02 19.50
CA VAL A 100 1.36 -13.12 20.21
C VAL A 100 0.48 -13.91 21.18
N GLU A 101 0.03 -13.26 22.25
CA GLU A 101 -0.98 -13.84 23.15
C GLU A 101 -2.30 -13.97 22.41
N TYR A 102 -2.96 -15.12 22.57
CA TYR A 102 -4.27 -15.38 21.94
C TYR A 102 -5.15 -16.25 22.84
N HIS A 103 -6.44 -16.03 22.73
CA HIS A 103 -7.46 -16.83 23.42
C HIS A 103 -8.50 -17.34 22.43
N LEU A 104 -8.97 -18.57 22.63
CA LEU A 104 -10.11 -19.09 21.89
C LEU A 104 -11.40 -18.55 22.49
N VAL A 105 -12.22 -17.94 21.65
CA VAL A 105 -13.46 -17.30 22.08
C VAL A 105 -14.65 -17.81 21.27
N THR A 106 -15.83 -17.63 21.84
CA THR A 106 -17.12 -17.88 21.20
C THR A 106 -17.93 -16.60 21.21
N ALA A 107 -19.03 -16.54 20.48
CA ALA A 107 -19.97 -15.41 20.52
C ALA A 107 -20.47 -15.08 21.95
N LYS A 108 -20.38 -16.02 22.90
CA LYS A 108 -20.81 -15.81 24.30
C LYS A 108 -19.69 -15.28 25.20
N SER A 109 -18.44 -15.57 24.90
CA SER A 109 -17.28 -15.21 25.73
C SER A 109 -16.45 -14.06 25.17
N VAL A 110 -16.67 -13.62 23.94
CA VAL A 110 -15.84 -12.62 23.27
C VAL A 110 -15.82 -11.28 24.02
N GLU A 111 -16.95 -10.84 24.58
CA GLU A 111 -17.02 -9.57 25.32
C GLU A 111 -16.20 -9.62 26.62
N GLU A 112 -16.25 -10.75 27.35
CA GLU A 112 -15.46 -10.93 28.57
C GLU A 112 -13.97 -10.96 28.27
N GLU A 113 -13.55 -11.63 27.20
CA GLU A 113 -12.15 -11.70 26.80
C GLU A 113 -11.63 -10.36 26.29
N VAL A 114 -12.43 -9.61 25.53
CA VAL A 114 -12.07 -8.23 25.13
C VAL A 114 -11.87 -7.35 26.37
N ALA A 115 -12.76 -7.43 27.35
CA ALA A 115 -12.63 -6.67 28.60
C ALA A 115 -11.39 -7.11 29.40
N TRP A 116 -11.08 -8.40 29.43
CA TRP A 116 -9.87 -8.93 30.06
C TRP A 116 -8.61 -8.36 29.40
N PHE A 117 -8.49 -8.46 28.07
CA PHE A 117 -7.35 -7.91 27.33
C PHE A 117 -7.22 -6.40 27.54
N ALA A 118 -8.33 -5.64 27.52
CA ALA A 118 -8.34 -4.20 27.81
C ALA A 118 -7.72 -3.88 29.19
N GLY A 119 -8.02 -4.71 30.20
CA GLY A 119 -7.44 -4.59 31.54
C GLY A 119 -5.95 -4.98 31.62
N GLN A 120 -5.42 -5.69 30.65
CA GLN A 120 -4.00 -6.08 30.58
C GLN A 120 -3.12 -5.10 29.80
N VAL A 121 -3.70 -4.21 28.97
CA VAL A 121 -2.93 -3.30 28.07
C VAL A 121 -1.82 -2.55 28.80
N GLN A 122 -2.10 -2.03 30.00
CA GLN A 122 -1.11 -1.31 30.79
C GLN A 122 -0.04 -2.19 31.45
N LYS A 123 -0.27 -3.51 31.49
CA LYS A 123 0.64 -4.49 32.09
C LYS A 123 1.42 -5.26 31.05
N ASN A 124 1.07 -5.12 29.78
CA ASN A 124 1.74 -5.80 28.68
C ASN A 124 3.18 -5.33 28.57
N GLU A 125 4.07 -6.26 28.28
CA GLU A 125 5.49 -5.96 28.04
C GLU A 125 5.72 -5.26 26.71
N VAL A 126 4.73 -5.31 25.79
CA VAL A 126 4.81 -4.77 24.42
C VAL A 126 3.65 -3.81 24.13
N PRO A 127 3.86 -2.80 23.30
CA PRO A 127 2.79 -1.92 22.84
C PRO A 127 1.68 -2.69 22.11
N SER A 128 0.43 -2.42 22.46
CA SER A 128 -0.74 -3.00 21.79
C SER A 128 -1.76 -1.91 21.49
N ASP A 129 -2.20 -1.82 20.24
CA ASP A 129 -3.20 -0.85 19.77
C ASP A 129 -4.59 -1.47 19.62
N GLY A 130 -4.74 -2.74 19.93
CA GLY A 130 -6.02 -3.46 19.85
C GLY A 130 -5.86 -4.96 19.77
N LEU A 131 -6.93 -5.61 19.34
CA LEU A 131 -7.02 -7.06 19.13
C LEU A 131 -7.38 -7.35 17.68
N VAL A 132 -7.07 -8.57 17.24
CA VAL A 132 -7.58 -9.11 15.99
C VAL A 132 -8.41 -10.35 16.31
N LEU A 133 -9.71 -10.28 16.03
CA LEU A 133 -10.59 -11.44 16.04
C LEU A 133 -10.46 -12.15 14.70
N VAL A 134 -10.12 -13.43 14.72
CA VAL A 134 -9.95 -14.23 13.51
C VAL A 134 -10.70 -15.56 13.68
N TYR A 135 -11.31 -16.05 12.61
CA TYR A 135 -11.93 -17.38 12.66
C TYR A 135 -10.87 -18.46 12.87
N ASP A 136 -11.09 -19.35 13.86
CA ASP A 136 -10.20 -20.48 14.10
C ASP A 136 -10.28 -21.51 12.97
N ASP A 137 -11.49 -21.74 12.42
CA ASP A 137 -11.73 -22.62 11.27
C ASP A 137 -11.08 -22.01 10.01
N ILE A 138 -9.97 -22.61 9.57
CA ILE A 138 -9.16 -22.13 8.45
C ILE A 138 -9.96 -22.18 7.14
N ALA A 139 -10.61 -23.31 6.86
CA ALA A 139 -11.35 -23.51 5.62
C ALA A 139 -12.55 -22.56 5.51
N TYR A 140 -13.24 -22.30 6.62
CA TYR A 140 -14.30 -21.31 6.65
C TYR A 140 -13.75 -19.90 6.42
N GLY A 141 -12.68 -19.53 7.11
CA GLY A 141 -12.02 -18.22 6.92
C GLY A 141 -11.62 -17.99 5.46
N GLU A 142 -10.97 -18.95 4.83
CA GLU A 142 -10.59 -18.89 3.42
C GLU A 142 -11.79 -18.77 2.47
N SER A 143 -12.91 -19.42 2.80
CA SER A 143 -14.15 -19.37 2.01
C SER A 143 -14.77 -17.98 1.93
N LEU A 144 -14.49 -17.10 2.90
CA LEU A 144 -14.96 -15.70 2.93
C LEU A 144 -14.22 -14.81 1.94
N GLY A 145 -13.06 -15.26 1.44
CA GLY A 145 -12.23 -14.53 0.49
C GLY A 145 -11.61 -13.27 1.08
N SER A 146 -11.22 -12.34 0.19
CA SER A 146 -10.57 -11.09 0.58
C SER A 146 -11.17 -9.89 -0.13
N THR A 147 -10.97 -8.72 0.43
CA THR A 147 -11.09 -7.44 -0.28
C THR A 147 -9.84 -7.22 -1.13
N ALA A 148 -9.71 -6.07 -1.80
CA ALA A 148 -8.50 -5.72 -2.54
C ALA A 148 -7.22 -5.68 -1.65
N LYS A 149 -7.37 -5.56 -0.32
CA LYS A 149 -6.24 -5.39 0.60
C LYS A 149 -6.25 -6.32 1.81
N PHE A 150 -7.42 -6.75 2.27
CA PHE A 150 -7.57 -7.45 3.55
C PHE A 150 -8.40 -8.73 3.42
N PRO A 151 -8.05 -9.80 4.14
CA PRO A 151 -8.89 -10.97 4.24
C PRO A 151 -10.20 -10.63 4.97
N ARG A 152 -11.25 -11.40 4.73
CA ARG A 152 -12.56 -11.24 5.38
C ARG A 152 -12.76 -12.17 6.58
N ASP A 153 -11.74 -12.94 6.89
CA ASP A 153 -11.72 -13.90 8.00
C ASP A 153 -11.38 -13.27 9.35
N SER A 154 -11.11 -11.96 9.36
CA SER A 154 -10.62 -11.27 10.55
C SER A 154 -11.21 -9.87 10.72
N PHE A 155 -11.32 -9.44 11.98
CA PHE A 155 -11.78 -8.11 12.39
C PHE A 155 -10.80 -7.50 13.39
N ALA A 156 -10.37 -6.28 13.13
CA ALA A 156 -9.59 -5.52 14.09
C ALA A 156 -10.52 -4.83 15.09
N PHE A 157 -10.25 -5.02 16.37
CA PHE A 157 -10.84 -4.28 17.47
C PHE A 157 -9.78 -3.34 18.03
N LYS A 158 -10.04 -2.05 18.01
CA LYS A 158 -9.12 -1.02 18.52
C LYS A 158 -9.52 -0.58 19.90
N TRP A 159 -8.53 -0.33 20.76
CA TRP A 159 -8.78 0.35 22.03
C TRP A 159 -9.32 1.76 21.79
N ALA A 160 -10.00 2.32 22.78
CA ALA A 160 -10.39 3.71 22.72
C ALA A 160 -9.15 4.61 22.60
N ASP A 161 -9.19 5.54 21.66
CA ASP A 161 -8.09 6.47 21.46
C ASP A 161 -7.91 7.39 22.68
N GLU A 162 -6.66 7.74 22.98
CA GLU A 162 -6.35 8.76 23.95
C GLU A 162 -6.76 10.12 23.40
N ILE A 163 -7.63 10.84 24.12
CA ILE A 163 -8.11 12.17 23.74
C ILE A 163 -7.49 13.23 24.65
N ARG A 164 -7.00 14.33 24.05
CA ARG A 164 -6.47 15.50 24.77
C ARG A 164 -7.11 16.79 24.27
N GLU A 165 -7.30 17.72 25.17
CA GLU A 165 -7.77 19.07 24.85
C GLU A 165 -6.59 20.00 24.55
N THR A 166 -6.78 20.86 23.58
CA THR A 166 -5.79 21.87 23.19
C THR A 166 -6.47 23.07 22.55
N THR A 167 -5.71 24.15 22.32
CA THR A 167 -6.22 25.36 21.68
C THR A 167 -5.79 25.45 20.23
N LEU A 168 -6.75 25.64 19.33
CA LEU A 168 -6.50 25.87 17.90
C LEU A 168 -5.86 27.25 17.70
N LYS A 169 -4.65 27.30 17.13
CA LYS A 169 -3.88 28.54 16.91
C LYS A 169 -4.04 29.07 15.49
N GLU A 170 -4.09 28.19 14.51
CA GLU A 170 -4.08 28.56 13.11
C GLU A 170 -4.67 27.43 12.25
N ILE A 171 -5.22 27.76 11.10
CA ILE A 171 -5.49 26.82 10.02
C ILE A 171 -4.49 27.10 8.90
N GLU A 172 -3.54 26.20 8.71
CA GLU A 172 -2.58 26.25 7.60
C GLU A 172 -3.21 25.63 6.35
N TRP A 173 -3.07 26.29 5.23
CA TRP A 173 -3.61 25.83 3.95
C TRP A 173 -2.48 25.38 3.02
N SER A 174 -2.43 24.09 2.67
CA SER A 174 -1.35 23.52 1.90
C SER A 174 -1.86 22.95 0.57
N PRO A 175 -1.41 23.48 -0.58
CA PRO A 175 -1.82 22.98 -1.89
C PRO A 175 -1.13 21.66 -2.24
N SER A 176 -1.92 20.75 -2.81
CA SER A 176 -1.47 19.48 -3.36
C SER A 176 -1.10 19.58 -4.85
N ARG A 177 -0.61 18.49 -5.42
CA ARG A 177 -0.30 18.32 -6.84
C ARG A 177 -1.45 18.69 -7.78
N THR A 178 -2.67 18.30 -7.46
CA THR A 178 -3.88 18.62 -8.25
C THR A 178 -4.39 20.03 -8.04
N GLY A 179 -3.76 20.77 -7.12
CA GLY A 179 -4.21 22.10 -6.70
C GLY A 179 -5.26 22.08 -5.58
N LEU A 180 -5.66 20.91 -5.11
CA LEU A 180 -6.46 20.77 -3.90
C LEU A 180 -5.69 21.38 -2.73
N ILE A 181 -6.30 22.33 -2.02
CA ILE A 181 -5.72 23.00 -0.86
C ILE A 181 -6.34 22.40 0.39
N ASN A 182 -5.52 21.68 1.16
CA ASN A 182 -5.97 21.00 2.37
C ASN A 182 -5.79 21.89 3.59
N PRO A 183 -6.81 22.03 4.43
CA PRO A 183 -6.68 22.66 5.73
C PRO A 183 -5.97 21.74 6.73
N VAL A 184 -5.04 22.31 7.49
CA VAL A 184 -4.31 21.64 8.57
C VAL A 184 -4.45 22.49 9.81
N ALA A 185 -5.02 21.95 10.87
CA ALA A 185 -5.12 22.60 12.16
C ALA A 185 -3.75 22.62 12.85
N ILE A 186 -3.31 23.79 13.26
CA ILE A 186 -2.15 24.02 14.11
C ILE A 186 -2.65 24.40 15.50
N PHE A 187 -2.19 23.71 16.53
CA PHE A 187 -2.67 23.88 17.90
C PHE A 187 -1.52 23.85 18.92
N ASP A 188 -1.79 24.25 20.16
CA ASP A 188 -0.81 24.14 21.22
C ASP A 188 -0.33 22.69 21.36
N PRO A 189 0.99 22.46 21.49
CA PRO A 189 1.53 21.11 21.59
C PRO A 189 0.93 20.32 22.75
N VAL A 190 0.51 19.08 22.48
CA VAL A 190 0.00 18.14 23.48
C VAL A 190 0.68 16.79 23.36
N GLU A 191 0.85 16.12 24.49
CA GLU A 191 1.34 14.73 24.51
C GLU A 191 0.19 13.77 24.21
N LEU A 192 0.37 12.94 23.19
CA LEU A 192 -0.56 11.88 22.78
C LEU A 192 0.24 10.63 22.43
N GLU A 193 -0.11 9.50 23.04
CA GLU A 193 0.51 8.22 22.75
C GLU A 193 2.06 8.29 22.81
N GLY A 194 2.59 8.98 23.84
CA GLY A 194 4.03 9.13 24.07
C GLY A 194 4.77 10.01 23.05
N THR A 195 4.08 10.80 22.24
CA THR A 195 4.70 11.80 21.37
C THR A 195 3.98 13.13 21.41
N THR A 196 4.73 14.23 21.24
CA THR A 196 4.17 15.57 21.16
C THR A 196 3.57 15.81 19.78
N VAL A 197 2.31 16.23 19.71
CA VAL A 197 1.63 16.60 18.47
C VAL A 197 1.14 18.04 18.55
N SER A 198 1.19 18.76 17.44
CA SER A 198 0.74 20.16 17.32
C SER A 198 0.02 20.44 16.00
N ARG A 199 -0.22 19.39 15.20
CA ARG A 199 -0.83 19.49 13.86
C ARG A 199 -1.78 18.33 13.62
N ALA A 200 -2.95 18.60 13.02
CA ALA A 200 -3.89 17.57 12.56
C ALA A 200 -4.49 17.94 11.23
N SER A 201 -4.72 16.94 10.35
CA SER A 201 -5.45 17.17 9.11
C SER A 201 -6.93 17.45 9.38
N VAL A 202 -7.47 18.45 8.69
CA VAL A 202 -8.92 18.74 8.67
C VAL A 202 -9.57 18.26 7.38
N HIS A 203 -8.80 17.61 6.51
CA HIS A 203 -9.20 16.98 5.26
C HIS A 203 -9.79 17.93 4.20
N ASN A 204 -10.87 18.67 4.49
CA ASN A 204 -11.55 19.56 3.56
C ASN A 204 -12.40 20.62 4.28
N ILE A 205 -12.99 21.52 3.48
CA ILE A 205 -13.85 22.60 4.02
C ILE A 205 -15.08 22.03 4.72
N SER A 206 -15.70 20.96 4.22
CA SER A 206 -16.93 20.43 4.83
C SER A 206 -16.68 19.94 6.26
N ILE A 207 -15.57 19.25 6.52
CA ILE A 207 -15.19 18.82 7.88
C ILE A 207 -14.89 20.04 8.78
N MET A 208 -14.22 21.04 8.21
CA MET A 208 -13.94 22.28 8.93
C MET A 208 -15.24 23.02 9.34
N GLU A 209 -16.23 23.03 8.43
CA GLU A 209 -17.57 23.61 8.68
C GLU A 209 -18.38 22.78 9.68
N GLU A 210 -18.35 21.44 9.58
CA GLU A 210 -19.04 20.51 10.48
C GLU A 210 -18.52 20.65 11.92
N LEU A 211 -17.19 20.79 12.06
CA LEU A 211 -16.55 21.03 13.36
C LEU A 211 -16.69 22.49 13.81
N GLU A 212 -17.21 23.39 12.98
CA GLU A 212 -17.33 24.83 13.26
C GLU A 212 -16.01 25.44 13.79
N LEU A 213 -14.88 25.06 13.17
CA LEU A 213 -13.54 25.42 13.64
C LEU A 213 -13.29 26.92 13.48
N GLY A 214 -12.74 27.53 14.54
CA GLY A 214 -12.23 28.90 14.55
C GLY A 214 -10.96 29.03 15.37
N VAL A 215 -10.10 29.97 14.99
CA VAL A 215 -8.87 30.24 15.74
C VAL A 215 -9.20 30.66 17.16
N GLY A 216 -8.55 30.06 18.15
CA GLY A 216 -8.81 30.25 19.58
C GLY A 216 -9.75 29.19 20.19
N ASP A 217 -10.34 28.32 19.38
CA ASP A 217 -11.21 27.27 19.89
C ASP A 217 -10.47 26.23 20.72
N THR A 218 -11.17 25.71 21.73
CA THR A 218 -10.75 24.52 22.46
C THR A 218 -11.21 23.29 21.69
N ILE A 219 -10.24 22.48 21.21
CA ILE A 219 -10.48 21.28 20.44
C ILE A 219 -9.98 20.04 21.16
N GLN A 220 -10.63 18.92 20.93
CA GLN A 220 -10.18 17.61 21.35
C GLN A 220 -9.45 16.91 20.20
N VAL A 221 -8.25 16.40 20.45
CA VAL A 221 -7.41 15.72 19.46
C VAL A 221 -7.04 14.33 19.92
N TYR A 222 -6.87 13.42 18.94
CA TYR A 222 -6.47 12.04 19.15
C TYR A 222 -5.57 11.57 17.99
N LYS A 223 -4.99 10.39 18.11
CA LYS A 223 -4.22 9.77 17.01
C LYS A 223 -4.96 8.57 16.42
N ALA A 224 -5.52 8.73 15.24
CA ALA A 224 -6.03 7.60 14.50
C ALA A 224 -4.93 6.55 14.26
N ASN A 225 -5.20 5.29 14.66
CA ASN A 225 -4.24 4.18 14.61
C ASN A 225 -2.91 4.47 15.33
N MET A 226 -2.94 5.25 16.44
CA MET A 226 -1.77 5.66 17.23
C MET A 226 -0.70 6.45 16.44
N ILE A 227 -1.01 6.90 15.22
CA ILE A 227 -0.02 7.52 14.31
C ILE A 227 -0.48 8.90 13.84
N ILE A 228 -1.70 9.01 13.31
CA ILE A 228 -2.16 10.19 12.55
C ILE A 228 -3.01 11.10 13.45
N PRO A 229 -2.55 12.31 13.82
CA PRO A 229 -3.35 13.23 14.60
C PRO A 229 -4.61 13.68 13.85
N GLN A 230 -5.73 13.68 14.55
CA GLN A 230 -7.04 14.13 14.06
C GLN A 230 -7.78 14.91 15.15
N ILE A 231 -8.76 15.74 14.74
CA ILE A 231 -9.66 16.42 15.64
C ILE A 231 -10.86 15.50 15.88
N ALA A 232 -11.12 15.19 17.15
CA ALA A 232 -12.29 14.42 17.55
C ALA A 232 -13.52 15.33 17.67
N GLU A 233 -13.36 16.48 18.33
CA GLU A 233 -14.44 17.42 18.59
C GLU A 233 -13.91 18.86 18.76
N ASN A 234 -14.75 19.84 18.45
CA ASN A 234 -14.54 21.24 18.82
C ASN A 234 -15.52 21.61 19.94
N LEU A 235 -15.02 21.97 21.10
CA LEU A 235 -15.82 22.24 22.29
C LEU A 235 -16.43 23.65 22.32
N THR A 236 -15.80 24.62 21.64
CA THR A 236 -16.22 26.04 21.67
C THR A 236 -16.96 26.51 20.44
N ARG A 237 -16.71 25.90 19.28
CA ARG A 237 -17.46 26.09 18.02
C ARG A 237 -17.65 27.54 17.63
N SER A 238 -16.56 28.31 17.53
CA SER A 238 -16.61 29.73 17.17
C SER A 238 -16.92 30.02 15.70
N GLY A 239 -16.79 29.02 14.86
CA GLY A 239 -17.14 29.05 13.44
C GLY A 239 -15.99 29.45 12.52
N VAL A 240 -16.07 28.96 11.28
CA VAL A 240 -15.06 29.18 10.22
C VAL A 240 -15.15 30.61 9.71
N LYS A 241 -14.08 31.36 9.81
CA LYS A 241 -14.05 32.76 9.37
C LYS A 241 -13.20 33.01 8.11
N ASP A 242 -12.19 32.19 7.83
CA ASP A 242 -11.18 32.52 6.81
C ASP A 242 -10.84 31.34 5.89
N VAL A 243 -11.66 31.10 4.86
CA VAL A 243 -11.28 30.29 3.72
C VAL A 243 -10.51 31.19 2.73
N PRO A 244 -9.26 30.88 2.37
CA PRO A 244 -8.43 31.77 1.55
C PRO A 244 -9.02 32.00 0.15
N GLU A 245 -9.15 33.23 -0.28
CA GLU A 245 -9.54 33.61 -1.65
C GLU A 245 -8.37 33.51 -2.63
N SER A 246 -7.13 33.46 -2.10
CA SER A 246 -5.91 33.30 -2.88
C SER A 246 -5.08 32.14 -2.37
N CYS A 247 -4.39 31.47 -3.29
CA CYS A 247 -3.48 30.38 -2.95
C CYS A 247 -2.31 30.87 -2.10
N PRO A 248 -2.02 30.26 -0.94
CA PRO A 248 -0.96 30.74 -0.03
C PRO A 248 0.45 30.63 -0.63
N VAL A 249 0.65 29.80 -1.67
CA VAL A 249 1.96 29.62 -2.29
C VAL A 249 2.17 30.52 -3.50
N CYS A 250 1.19 30.63 -4.40
CA CYS A 250 1.38 31.35 -5.67
C CYS A 250 0.55 32.65 -5.76
N GLY A 251 -0.26 33.01 -4.74
CA GLY A 251 -1.15 34.16 -4.79
C GLY A 251 -2.30 34.07 -5.81
N GLY A 252 -2.33 33.01 -6.61
CA GLY A 252 -3.36 32.79 -7.63
C GLY A 252 -4.74 32.56 -6.99
N ARG A 253 -5.79 32.86 -7.75
CA ARG A 253 -7.20 32.73 -7.28
C ARG A 253 -7.52 31.31 -6.85
N THR A 254 -8.27 31.17 -5.76
CA THR A 254 -8.83 29.90 -5.32
C THR A 254 -10.28 29.74 -5.77
N LYS A 255 -10.75 28.48 -5.79
CA LYS A 255 -12.15 28.14 -6.09
C LYS A 255 -12.58 26.95 -5.23
N VAL A 256 -13.72 27.09 -4.57
CA VAL A 256 -14.39 25.96 -3.90
C VAL A 256 -15.07 25.09 -4.95
N ARG A 257 -14.84 23.78 -4.91
CA ARG A 257 -15.48 22.77 -5.76
C ARG A 257 -16.25 21.79 -4.87
N GLN A 258 -17.41 21.36 -5.36
CA GLN A 258 -18.14 20.24 -4.77
C GLN A 258 -17.59 18.94 -5.37
N ILE A 259 -17.18 18.01 -4.52
CA ILE A 259 -16.72 16.67 -4.92
C ILE A 259 -17.54 15.67 -4.11
N LEU A 260 -18.45 14.96 -4.77
CA LEU A 260 -19.43 14.13 -4.09
C LEU A 260 -20.15 14.96 -3.01
N ASN A 261 -20.05 14.55 -1.75
CA ASN A 261 -20.68 15.22 -0.61
C ASN A 261 -19.76 16.20 0.15
N ALA A 262 -18.54 16.46 -0.36
CA ALA A 262 -17.56 17.32 0.29
C ALA A 262 -17.25 18.58 -0.53
N ARG A 263 -17.01 19.69 0.16
CA ARG A 263 -16.52 20.95 -0.39
C ARG A 263 -15.02 21.04 -0.19
N ALA A 264 -14.29 21.33 -1.27
CA ALA A 264 -12.84 21.40 -1.23
C ALA A 264 -12.33 22.65 -1.95
N LEU A 265 -11.24 23.23 -1.45
CA LEU A 265 -10.60 24.42 -2.00
C LEU A 265 -9.56 24.04 -3.03
N TYR A 266 -9.53 24.77 -4.16
CA TYR A 266 -8.56 24.53 -5.23
C TYR A 266 -7.86 25.81 -5.65
N CYS A 267 -6.54 25.72 -5.85
CA CYS A 267 -5.80 26.72 -6.58
C CYS A 267 -6.08 26.59 -8.08
N THR A 268 -6.53 27.69 -8.71
CA THR A 268 -6.86 27.69 -10.15
C THR A 268 -5.65 27.98 -11.04
N ASN A 269 -4.52 28.44 -10.48
CA ASN A 269 -3.31 28.73 -11.25
C ASN A 269 -2.64 27.41 -11.75
N PRO A 270 -2.54 27.16 -13.07
CA PRO A 270 -1.87 25.99 -13.60
C PRO A 270 -0.35 25.99 -13.34
N LEU A 271 0.25 27.19 -13.24
CA LEU A 271 1.68 27.39 -13.00
C LEU A 271 2.03 27.52 -11.51
N CYS A 272 1.19 27.03 -10.62
CA CYS A 272 1.45 27.07 -9.19
C CYS A 272 2.68 26.21 -8.84
N GLN A 273 3.70 26.83 -8.24
CA GLN A 273 4.95 26.15 -7.88
C GLN A 273 4.71 24.92 -7.00
N ALA A 274 3.78 24.97 -6.04
CA ALA A 274 3.47 23.81 -5.23
C ALA A 274 2.91 22.65 -6.06
N LYS A 275 2.09 22.89 -7.09
CA LYS A 275 1.62 21.85 -8.00
C LYS A 275 2.79 21.22 -8.76
N GLN A 276 3.72 22.03 -9.27
CA GLN A 276 4.88 21.54 -9.99
C GLN A 276 5.76 20.67 -9.08
N ILE A 277 6.14 21.16 -7.92
CA ILE A 277 6.97 20.39 -6.96
C ILE A 277 6.31 19.05 -6.62
N LYS A 278 5.02 19.05 -6.28
CA LYS A 278 4.29 17.81 -5.96
C LYS A 278 4.13 16.87 -7.16
N ALA A 279 4.05 17.39 -8.39
CA ALA A 279 4.06 16.58 -9.60
C ALA A 279 5.41 15.88 -9.80
N PHE A 280 6.52 16.61 -9.64
CA PHE A 280 7.86 16.02 -9.68
C PHE A 280 8.09 15.01 -8.56
N THR A 281 7.62 15.29 -7.34
CA THR A 281 7.71 14.35 -6.20
C THR A 281 6.98 13.04 -6.49
N LEU A 282 5.80 13.10 -7.12
CA LEU A 282 5.12 11.89 -7.59
C LEU A 282 5.93 11.17 -8.66
N PHE A 283 6.41 11.92 -9.67
CA PHE A 283 7.16 11.35 -10.79
C PHE A 283 8.34 10.50 -10.32
N VAL A 284 9.11 10.99 -9.35
CA VAL A 284 10.29 10.27 -8.82
C VAL A 284 9.96 9.23 -7.77
N SER A 285 8.71 9.15 -7.30
CA SER A 285 8.32 8.25 -6.21
C SER A 285 8.55 6.77 -6.56
N ARG A 286 8.65 5.93 -5.52
CA ARG A 286 8.90 4.49 -5.63
C ARG A 286 7.94 3.76 -6.56
N ASP A 287 6.66 4.11 -6.50
CA ASP A 287 5.62 3.45 -7.29
C ASP A 287 5.53 4.01 -8.73
N ALA A 288 6.16 5.16 -8.99
CA ALA A 288 6.28 5.78 -10.30
C ALA A 288 7.64 5.43 -10.93
N MET A 289 8.51 6.41 -11.18
CA MET A 289 9.81 6.17 -11.84
C MET A 289 10.90 5.63 -10.89
N ASN A 290 10.66 5.61 -9.56
CA ASN A 290 11.55 5.07 -8.54
C ASN A 290 12.97 5.66 -8.59
N ILE A 291 13.06 6.98 -8.57
CA ILE A 291 14.34 7.70 -8.57
C ILE A 291 14.66 8.12 -7.13
N ASP A 292 15.73 7.55 -6.58
CA ASP A 292 16.21 7.88 -5.24
C ASP A 292 17.06 9.16 -5.24
N GLY A 293 17.09 9.87 -4.12
CA GLY A 293 17.92 11.06 -3.93
C GLY A 293 17.26 12.39 -4.29
N LEU A 294 16.04 12.38 -4.84
CA LEU A 294 15.24 13.57 -5.17
C LEU A 294 14.09 13.76 -4.17
N SER A 295 14.42 14.26 -2.97
CA SER A 295 13.41 14.70 -2.01
C SER A 295 12.67 15.96 -2.49
N GLU A 296 11.52 16.28 -1.90
CA GLU A 296 10.76 17.49 -2.20
C GLU A 296 11.64 18.75 -2.05
N ALA A 297 12.41 18.86 -0.97
CA ALA A 297 13.34 19.97 -0.76
C ALA A 297 14.47 20.03 -1.82
N THR A 298 14.92 18.88 -2.32
CA THR A 298 15.89 18.81 -3.41
C THR A 298 15.27 19.27 -4.72
N MET A 299 14.04 18.87 -5.01
CA MET A 299 13.27 19.31 -6.18
C MET A 299 13.09 20.83 -6.19
N GLU A 300 12.72 21.42 -5.05
CA GLU A 300 12.60 22.87 -4.90
C GLU A 300 13.91 23.59 -5.26
N LYS A 301 15.03 23.09 -4.73
CA LYS A 301 16.36 23.65 -5.04
C LYS A 301 16.71 23.54 -6.53
N PHE A 302 16.39 22.41 -7.17
CA PHE A 302 16.69 22.15 -8.58
C PHE A 302 15.83 23.00 -9.53
N ILE A 303 14.54 23.13 -9.21
CA ILE A 303 13.62 24.02 -9.94
C ILE A 303 14.07 25.48 -9.80
N ALA A 304 14.39 25.93 -8.58
CA ALA A 304 14.85 27.29 -8.33
C ALA A 304 16.17 27.63 -9.04
N LYS A 305 17.03 26.64 -9.27
CA LYS A 305 18.28 26.79 -10.03
C LYS A 305 18.08 26.66 -11.55
N GLY A 306 16.88 26.31 -12.00
CA GLY A 306 16.59 26.10 -13.42
C GLY A 306 17.17 24.81 -14.00
N PHE A 307 17.50 23.83 -13.16
CA PHE A 307 17.97 22.52 -13.63
C PHE A 307 16.82 21.65 -14.15
N ILE A 308 15.60 21.87 -13.65
CA ILE A 308 14.40 21.10 -13.96
C ILE A 308 13.25 22.06 -14.25
N HIS A 309 12.64 21.96 -15.45
CA HIS A 309 11.44 22.66 -15.88
C HIS A 309 10.32 21.69 -16.26
N GLU A 310 10.68 20.55 -16.86
CA GLU A 310 9.78 19.46 -17.24
C GLU A 310 10.34 18.09 -16.80
N PHE A 311 9.53 17.04 -16.84
CA PHE A 311 9.94 15.71 -16.34
C PHE A 311 11.16 15.16 -17.09
N ALA A 312 11.26 15.42 -18.39
CA ALA A 312 12.38 14.97 -19.21
C ALA A 312 13.73 15.53 -18.74
N ASP A 313 13.76 16.73 -18.14
CA ASP A 313 15.00 17.36 -17.67
C ASP A 313 15.68 16.56 -16.55
N ILE A 314 14.90 15.74 -15.80
CA ILE A 314 15.46 14.86 -14.77
C ILE A 314 16.51 13.92 -15.36
N TYR A 315 16.29 13.46 -16.59
CA TYR A 315 17.19 12.54 -17.29
C TYR A 315 18.45 13.22 -17.85
N HIS A 316 18.56 14.54 -17.70
CA HIS A 316 19.67 15.37 -18.14
C HIS A 316 20.40 16.06 -16.98
N LEU A 317 20.15 15.66 -15.73
CA LEU A 317 20.79 16.22 -14.53
C LEU A 317 22.31 15.96 -14.47
N ASP A 318 22.83 15.01 -15.23
CA ASP A 318 24.25 14.78 -15.42
C ASP A 318 24.98 16.03 -15.91
N GLN A 319 24.35 16.90 -16.75
CA GLN A 319 24.87 18.17 -17.23
C GLN A 319 25.15 19.18 -16.10
N HIS A 320 24.47 19.03 -14.95
CA HIS A 320 24.61 19.86 -13.75
C HIS A 320 25.43 19.20 -12.64
N ARG A 321 26.13 18.09 -12.93
CA ARG A 321 26.85 17.27 -11.95
C ARG A 321 27.76 18.09 -11.03
N GLU A 322 28.56 18.99 -11.59
CA GLU A 322 29.51 19.81 -10.84
C GLU A 322 28.84 20.83 -9.91
N GLU A 323 27.66 21.32 -10.30
CA GLU A 323 26.88 22.23 -9.47
C GLU A 323 26.16 21.47 -8.36
N ILE A 324 25.52 20.32 -8.69
CA ILE A 324 24.82 19.45 -7.72
C ILE A 324 25.78 18.98 -6.64
N ARG A 325 26.98 18.53 -7.00
CA ARG A 325 28.01 18.06 -6.06
C ARG A 325 28.39 19.11 -5.01
N LYS A 326 28.32 20.40 -5.35
CA LYS A 326 28.65 21.53 -4.47
C LYS A 326 27.47 22.00 -3.61
N MET A 327 26.28 21.47 -3.85
CA MET A 327 25.10 21.87 -3.07
C MET A 327 25.12 21.25 -1.67
N GLU A 328 24.55 21.97 -0.70
CA GLU A 328 24.34 21.47 0.64
C GLU A 328 23.49 20.18 0.62
N GLY A 329 23.96 19.15 1.32
CA GLY A 329 23.35 17.82 1.34
C GLY A 329 23.83 16.88 0.23
N PHE A 330 24.65 17.39 -0.73
CA PHE A 330 25.29 16.58 -1.75
C PHE A 330 26.82 16.51 -1.55
N GLY A 331 27.40 15.43 -2.02
CA GLY A 331 28.83 15.19 -2.16
C GLY A 331 29.05 14.28 -3.36
N GLU A 332 30.27 13.84 -3.60
CA GLU A 332 30.60 13.00 -4.76
C GLU A 332 29.73 11.73 -4.81
N LYS A 333 29.64 11.01 -3.67
CA LYS A 333 28.90 9.74 -3.59
C LYS A 333 27.39 9.91 -3.75
N SER A 334 26.78 10.91 -3.10
CA SER A 334 25.33 11.12 -3.19
C SER A 334 24.91 11.64 -4.57
N CYS A 335 25.74 12.47 -5.21
CA CYS A 335 25.53 12.89 -6.58
C CYS A 335 25.62 11.71 -7.55
N GLN A 336 26.63 10.85 -7.40
CA GLN A 336 26.75 9.64 -8.24
C GLN A 336 25.56 8.69 -8.04
N ASN A 337 25.17 8.42 -6.80
CA ASN A 337 24.00 7.56 -6.52
C ASN A 337 22.71 8.11 -7.15
N LEU A 338 22.51 9.43 -7.15
CA LEU A 338 21.38 10.06 -7.82
C LEU A 338 21.42 9.82 -9.33
N LEU A 339 22.55 10.05 -9.97
CA LEU A 339 22.69 9.86 -11.42
C LEU A 339 22.54 8.38 -11.80
N ASP A 340 23.08 7.46 -11.00
CA ASP A 340 22.91 6.01 -11.22
C ASP A 340 21.43 5.59 -11.06
N SER A 341 20.71 6.18 -10.10
CA SER A 341 19.28 5.94 -9.91
C SER A 341 18.45 6.45 -11.08
N ILE A 342 18.79 7.62 -11.63
CA ILE A 342 18.17 8.18 -12.85
C ILE A 342 18.39 7.24 -14.03
N GLU A 343 19.62 6.79 -14.28
CA GLU A 343 19.91 5.86 -15.38
C GLU A 343 19.16 4.53 -15.23
N THR A 344 19.09 3.99 -14.01
CA THR A 344 18.31 2.77 -13.72
C THR A 344 16.82 2.96 -14.02
N SER A 345 16.27 4.14 -13.74
CA SER A 345 14.85 4.46 -13.95
C SER A 345 14.45 4.58 -15.43
N ARG A 346 15.42 4.69 -16.36
CA ARG A 346 15.14 4.67 -17.80
C ARG A 346 14.49 3.35 -18.24
N GLU A 347 14.77 2.26 -17.59
CA GLU A 347 14.11 0.97 -17.84
C GLU A 347 12.87 0.85 -16.96
N THR A 348 11.68 0.97 -17.56
CA THR A 348 10.41 1.04 -16.85
C THR A 348 9.26 0.45 -17.66
N THR A 349 8.07 0.29 -17.04
CA THR A 349 6.85 -0.15 -17.74
C THR A 349 5.99 1.05 -18.14
N LEU A 350 5.17 0.89 -19.19
CA LEU A 350 4.24 1.94 -19.60
C LEU A 350 3.28 2.31 -18.47
N ALA A 351 2.82 1.34 -17.69
CA ALA A 351 1.90 1.57 -16.57
C ALA A 351 2.52 2.49 -15.49
N ARG A 352 3.81 2.31 -15.17
CA ARG A 352 4.53 3.18 -14.24
C ARG A 352 4.72 4.58 -14.80
N LEU A 353 5.05 4.69 -16.09
CA LEU A 353 5.19 5.98 -16.76
C LEU A 353 3.86 6.74 -16.77
N ILE A 354 2.75 6.11 -17.14
CA ILE A 354 1.40 6.73 -17.11
C ILE A 354 1.03 7.16 -15.69
N TYR A 355 1.30 6.35 -14.67
CA TYR A 355 1.08 6.73 -13.29
C TYR A 355 1.95 7.94 -12.88
N ALA A 356 3.22 7.96 -13.30
CA ALA A 356 4.18 9.03 -13.03
C ALA A 356 3.73 10.40 -13.59
N LEU A 357 2.98 10.43 -14.69
CA LEU A 357 2.41 11.66 -15.24
C LEU A 357 1.45 12.37 -14.28
N GLY A 358 0.93 11.63 -13.30
CA GLY A 358 0.08 12.20 -12.27
C GLY A 358 -1.29 12.65 -12.76
N ILE A 359 -1.86 11.98 -13.74
CA ILE A 359 -3.21 12.24 -14.26
C ILE A 359 -4.23 12.16 -13.12
N GLU A 360 -5.13 13.13 -13.04
CA GLU A 360 -6.13 13.18 -11.98
C GLU A 360 -7.02 11.92 -12.02
N ASN A 361 -7.29 11.34 -10.86
CA ASN A 361 -8.06 10.10 -10.67
C ASN A 361 -7.44 8.82 -11.27
N VAL A 362 -6.25 8.88 -11.87
CA VAL A 362 -5.52 7.73 -12.40
C VAL A 362 -4.45 7.29 -11.40
N GLY A 363 -4.74 6.25 -10.61
CA GLY A 363 -3.79 5.60 -9.72
C GLY A 363 -2.97 4.52 -10.43
N ALA A 364 -1.99 3.93 -9.73
CA ALA A 364 -1.13 2.88 -10.31
C ALA A 364 -1.92 1.66 -10.84
N ALA A 365 -2.93 1.19 -10.10
CA ALA A 365 -3.79 0.10 -10.54
C ALA A 365 -4.60 0.47 -11.80
N THR A 366 -5.14 1.69 -11.85
CA THR A 366 -5.89 2.20 -13.02
C THR A 366 -4.97 2.34 -14.24
N ALA A 367 -3.77 2.89 -14.06
CA ALA A 367 -2.77 2.98 -15.12
C ALA A 367 -2.44 1.61 -15.71
N LYS A 368 -2.26 0.59 -14.85
CA LYS A 368 -2.02 -0.79 -15.28
C LYS A 368 -3.19 -1.37 -16.08
N LEU A 369 -4.44 -1.16 -15.64
CA LEU A 369 -5.63 -1.61 -16.36
C LEU A 369 -5.73 -0.95 -17.75
N ILE A 370 -5.52 0.36 -17.83
CA ILE A 370 -5.55 1.10 -19.10
C ILE A 370 -4.46 0.57 -20.05
N CYS A 371 -3.21 0.51 -19.60
CA CYS A 371 -2.11 0.04 -20.45
C CYS A 371 -2.32 -1.39 -20.96
N LYS A 372 -2.82 -2.29 -20.11
CA LYS A 372 -3.12 -3.68 -20.49
C LYS A 372 -4.21 -3.75 -21.57
N GLN A 373 -5.23 -2.91 -21.52
CA GLN A 373 -6.32 -2.87 -22.51
C GLN A 373 -5.81 -2.52 -23.92
N PHE A 374 -4.76 -1.72 -24.01
CA PHE A 374 -4.16 -1.26 -25.26
C PHE A 374 -2.82 -1.93 -25.57
N ASP A 375 -2.62 -3.19 -25.12
CA ASP A 375 -1.44 -4.04 -25.39
C ASP A 375 -0.09 -3.41 -25.00
N GLU A 376 -0.12 -2.52 -24.00
CA GLU A 376 1.03 -1.72 -23.56
C GLU A 376 1.67 -0.89 -24.70
N ASP A 377 0.90 -0.56 -25.72
CA ASP A 377 1.33 0.35 -26.79
C ASP A 377 1.24 1.81 -26.32
N PRO A 378 2.37 2.56 -26.29
CA PRO A 378 2.39 3.93 -25.75
C PRO A 378 1.51 4.89 -26.54
N GLN A 379 1.48 4.76 -27.87
CA GLN A 379 0.74 5.66 -28.74
C GLN A 379 -0.76 5.35 -28.66
N ARG A 380 -1.10 4.07 -28.77
CA ARG A 380 -2.49 3.60 -28.69
C ARG A 380 -3.13 3.92 -27.34
N THR A 381 -2.34 3.79 -26.25
CA THR A 381 -2.77 4.15 -24.89
C THR A 381 -3.06 5.65 -24.78
N ALA A 382 -2.17 6.49 -25.33
CA ALA A 382 -2.34 7.93 -25.28
C ALA A 382 -3.48 8.44 -26.20
N ASP A 383 -3.83 7.70 -27.25
CA ASP A 383 -4.92 8.02 -28.20
C ASP A 383 -6.26 7.39 -27.79
N ALA A 384 -6.35 6.75 -26.63
CA ALA A 384 -7.57 6.11 -26.13
C ALA A 384 -8.70 7.11 -26.01
N THR A 385 -9.87 6.75 -26.55
CA THR A 385 -11.08 7.58 -26.45
C THR A 385 -11.80 7.38 -25.12
N ARG A 386 -12.66 8.31 -24.76
CA ARG A 386 -13.45 8.25 -23.52
C ARG A 386 -14.36 7.02 -23.49
N GLU A 387 -14.93 6.68 -24.64
CA GLU A 387 -15.81 5.53 -24.82
C GLU A 387 -15.04 4.23 -24.56
N GLU A 388 -13.90 4.03 -25.22
CA GLU A 388 -13.06 2.85 -25.05
C GLU A 388 -12.58 2.68 -23.59
N LEU A 389 -12.20 3.78 -22.93
CA LEU A 389 -11.79 3.75 -21.53
C LEU A 389 -12.94 3.38 -20.59
N SER A 390 -14.17 3.86 -20.87
CA SER A 390 -15.34 3.58 -20.04
C SER A 390 -15.83 2.12 -20.17
N GLU A 391 -15.43 1.39 -21.22
CA GLU A 391 -15.70 -0.05 -21.37
C GLU A 391 -14.79 -0.91 -20.48
N ILE A 392 -13.70 -0.36 -19.94
CA ILE A 392 -12.79 -1.08 -19.05
C ILE A 392 -13.42 -1.24 -17.67
N GLY A 393 -13.55 -2.47 -17.19
CA GLY A 393 -14.08 -2.75 -15.85
C GLY A 393 -13.33 -1.98 -14.75
N GLY A 394 -14.04 -1.17 -13.98
CA GLY A 394 -13.47 -0.33 -12.91
C GLY A 394 -13.06 1.08 -13.34
N ILE A 395 -13.23 1.46 -14.61
CA ILE A 395 -13.00 2.83 -15.12
C ILE A 395 -14.34 3.48 -15.43
N GLY A 396 -14.71 4.45 -14.59
CA GLY A 396 -15.90 5.26 -14.79
C GLY A 396 -15.61 6.51 -15.62
N ASP A 397 -16.67 7.20 -16.01
CA ASP A 397 -16.66 8.39 -16.86
C ASP A 397 -15.75 9.53 -16.37
N VAL A 398 -15.59 9.69 -15.05
CA VAL A 398 -14.68 10.69 -14.44
C VAL A 398 -13.22 10.36 -14.73
N ILE A 399 -12.82 9.10 -14.60
CA ILE A 399 -11.45 8.63 -14.86
C ILE A 399 -11.16 8.72 -16.35
N ALA A 400 -12.08 8.22 -17.18
CA ALA A 400 -11.97 8.27 -18.64
C ALA A 400 -11.83 9.72 -19.14
N GLY A 401 -12.65 10.65 -18.62
CA GLY A 401 -12.55 12.07 -18.93
C GLY A 401 -11.21 12.66 -18.51
N SER A 402 -10.75 12.42 -17.27
CA SER A 402 -9.46 12.95 -16.80
C SER A 402 -8.28 12.46 -17.65
N PHE A 403 -8.35 11.21 -18.13
CA PHE A 403 -7.30 10.62 -18.97
C PHE A 403 -7.29 11.24 -20.36
N THR A 404 -8.44 11.33 -21.03
CA THR A 404 -8.55 11.91 -22.37
C THR A 404 -8.22 13.39 -22.37
N ASP A 405 -8.70 14.16 -21.40
CA ASP A 405 -8.40 15.59 -21.25
C ASP A 405 -6.89 15.84 -21.09
N TYR A 406 -6.18 14.93 -20.39
CA TYR A 406 -4.73 15.01 -20.23
C TYR A 406 -4.01 14.92 -21.57
N PHE A 407 -4.35 13.96 -22.42
CA PHE A 407 -3.69 13.71 -23.70
C PHE A 407 -4.20 14.59 -24.85
N GLN A 408 -5.34 15.24 -24.70
CA GLN A 408 -5.82 16.29 -25.64
C GLN A 408 -5.10 17.63 -25.43
N ASP A 409 -4.51 17.86 -24.26
CA ASP A 409 -3.66 19.02 -24.00
C ASP A 409 -2.33 18.85 -24.75
N GLN A 410 -2.04 19.77 -25.68
CA GLN A 410 -0.88 19.68 -26.57
C GLN A 410 0.46 19.73 -25.81
N ASP A 411 0.56 20.55 -24.77
CA ASP A 411 1.79 20.67 -23.98
C ASP A 411 2.08 19.39 -23.18
N ARG A 412 1.05 18.81 -22.58
CA ARG A 412 1.15 17.54 -21.85
C ARG A 412 1.48 16.39 -22.77
N ARG A 413 0.85 16.35 -23.94
CA ARG A 413 1.14 15.35 -24.97
C ARG A 413 2.59 15.44 -25.44
N ALA A 414 3.08 16.65 -25.74
CA ALA A 414 4.46 16.87 -26.13
C ALA A 414 5.45 16.47 -25.02
N GLY A 415 5.13 16.76 -23.75
CA GLY A 415 5.92 16.32 -22.60
C GLY A 415 6.01 14.79 -22.48
N TYR A 416 4.89 14.10 -22.70
CA TYR A 416 4.87 12.63 -22.73
C TYR A 416 5.72 12.06 -23.88
N GLU A 417 5.63 12.64 -25.07
CA GLU A 417 6.43 12.21 -26.22
C GLU A 417 7.94 12.45 -26.01
N LYS A 418 8.33 13.50 -25.28
CA LYS A 418 9.71 13.70 -24.84
C LYS A 418 10.16 12.61 -23.88
N LEU A 419 9.33 12.28 -22.87
CA LEU A 419 9.63 11.22 -21.91
C LEU A 419 9.80 9.85 -22.56
N LEU A 420 9.01 9.53 -23.58
CA LEU A 420 9.16 8.28 -24.34
C LEU A 420 10.52 8.15 -25.03
N LYS A 421 11.21 9.25 -25.29
CA LYS A 421 12.58 9.25 -25.86
C LYS A 421 13.64 9.01 -24.79
N GLU A 422 13.34 9.32 -23.54
CA GLU A 422 14.26 9.17 -22.41
C GLU A 422 14.21 7.77 -21.78
N VAL A 423 13.10 7.03 -21.95
CA VAL A 423 12.88 5.76 -21.29
C VAL A 423 12.83 4.59 -22.28
N LYS A 424 13.27 3.44 -21.82
CA LYS A 424 13.11 2.15 -22.50
C LYS A 424 11.96 1.42 -21.85
N LEU A 425 10.83 1.34 -22.54
CA LEU A 425 9.68 0.61 -22.06
C LEU A 425 9.93 -0.91 -22.13
N THR A 426 9.81 -1.56 -20.99
CA THR A 426 9.77 -3.01 -20.88
C THR A 426 8.32 -3.42 -20.70
N LYS A 427 7.89 -4.47 -21.38
CA LYS A 427 6.62 -5.12 -21.05
C LYS A 427 6.81 -5.83 -19.72
N GLU A 428 5.82 -5.76 -18.83
CA GLU A 428 5.79 -6.72 -17.72
C GLU A 428 5.79 -8.10 -18.38
N GLU A 429 6.92 -8.78 -18.36
CA GLU A 429 6.92 -10.20 -18.64
C GLU A 429 5.95 -10.81 -17.64
N THR A 430 4.77 -11.21 -18.11
CA THR A 430 4.08 -12.34 -17.51
C THR A 430 5.09 -13.45 -17.65
N ARG A 431 5.81 -13.76 -16.59
CA ARG A 431 6.91 -14.77 -16.56
C ARG A 431 6.43 -16.19 -16.90
N GLU A 432 5.23 -16.32 -17.43
CA GLU A 432 4.63 -17.58 -17.76
C GLU A 432 4.28 -17.54 -19.25
N ALA A 433 4.88 -18.44 -20.01
CA ALA A 433 4.56 -18.63 -21.43
C ALA A 433 3.04 -18.75 -21.59
N GLN A 434 2.44 -18.08 -22.59
CA GLN A 434 0.99 -18.10 -22.84
C GLN A 434 0.56 -19.45 -23.46
N ILE A 435 1.00 -20.55 -22.82
CA ILE A 435 0.86 -21.94 -23.30
C ILE A 435 -0.59 -22.41 -23.40
N PHE A 436 -1.52 -21.74 -22.69
CA PHE A 436 -2.93 -22.11 -22.69
C PHE A 436 -3.81 -21.20 -23.54
N THR A 437 -3.22 -20.37 -24.42
CA THR A 437 -4.00 -19.49 -25.31
C THR A 437 -4.94 -20.31 -26.22
N GLY A 438 -6.24 -20.01 -26.15
CA GLY A 438 -7.27 -20.72 -26.90
C GLY A 438 -7.76 -22.03 -26.25
N ILE A 439 -7.17 -22.45 -25.13
CA ILE A 439 -7.56 -23.64 -24.38
C ILE A 439 -8.61 -23.30 -23.33
N GLN A 440 -9.68 -24.07 -23.25
CA GLN A 440 -10.76 -23.90 -22.29
C GLN A 440 -10.81 -25.05 -21.29
N PHE A 441 -10.70 -24.72 -20.01
CA PHE A 441 -10.69 -25.67 -18.90
C PHE A 441 -12.00 -25.62 -18.10
N VAL A 442 -12.35 -26.76 -17.50
CA VAL A 442 -13.34 -26.85 -16.42
C VAL A 442 -12.69 -27.53 -15.22
N ILE A 443 -12.90 -27.02 -14.02
CA ILE A 443 -12.33 -27.58 -12.80
C ILE A 443 -13.45 -28.16 -11.94
N THR A 444 -13.25 -29.37 -11.38
CA THR A 444 -14.20 -30.02 -10.48
C THR A 444 -13.47 -30.95 -9.51
N GLY A 445 -14.15 -31.42 -8.47
CA GLY A 445 -13.55 -32.30 -7.47
C GLY A 445 -12.74 -31.55 -6.39
N SER A 446 -12.09 -32.30 -5.51
CA SER A 446 -11.14 -31.81 -4.51
C SER A 446 -9.77 -31.60 -5.16
N VAL A 447 -9.03 -30.60 -4.69
CA VAL A 447 -7.67 -30.27 -5.10
C VAL A 447 -6.71 -30.63 -3.98
N HIS A 448 -5.48 -31.03 -4.33
CA HIS A 448 -4.46 -31.50 -3.39
C HIS A 448 -3.13 -30.76 -3.52
N HIS A 449 -2.74 -30.36 -4.74
CA HIS A 449 -1.50 -29.63 -5.03
C HIS A 449 -1.70 -28.11 -5.01
N PHE A 450 -2.92 -27.64 -5.23
CA PHE A 450 -3.28 -26.23 -5.15
C PHE A 450 -4.14 -26.00 -3.91
N LYS A 451 -4.08 -24.81 -3.33
CA LYS A 451 -4.87 -24.45 -2.13
C LYS A 451 -6.38 -24.59 -2.35
N ASN A 452 -6.82 -24.25 -3.55
CA ASN A 452 -8.22 -24.34 -3.95
C ASN A 452 -8.33 -24.25 -5.49
N ARG A 453 -9.55 -24.46 -6.01
CA ARG A 453 -9.83 -24.40 -7.46
C ARG A 453 -9.62 -23.01 -8.07
N ASN A 454 -9.68 -21.93 -7.29
CA ASN A 454 -9.44 -20.58 -7.78
C ASN A 454 -7.96 -20.38 -8.09
N GLU A 455 -7.05 -21.00 -7.35
CA GLU A 455 -5.62 -20.96 -7.64
C GLU A 455 -5.29 -21.65 -8.98
N ILE A 456 -5.86 -22.83 -9.25
CA ILE A 456 -5.74 -23.47 -10.57
C ILE A 456 -6.31 -22.57 -11.66
N LYS A 457 -7.45 -21.93 -11.40
CA LYS A 457 -8.05 -20.98 -12.33
C LYS A 457 -7.11 -19.82 -12.63
N GLU A 458 -6.51 -19.21 -11.60
CA GLU A 458 -5.54 -18.12 -11.76
C GLU A 458 -4.32 -18.57 -12.56
N GLU A 459 -3.79 -19.76 -12.29
CA GLU A 459 -2.65 -20.32 -13.04
C GLU A 459 -2.96 -20.55 -14.51
N ILE A 460 -4.18 -21.03 -14.83
CA ILE A 460 -4.65 -21.17 -16.20
C ILE A 460 -4.79 -19.81 -16.88
N GLU A 461 -5.44 -18.86 -16.21
CA GLU A 461 -5.71 -17.52 -16.76
C GLU A 461 -4.42 -16.69 -16.92
N LYS A 462 -3.45 -16.82 -16.03
CA LYS A 462 -2.11 -16.23 -16.17
C LYS A 462 -1.39 -16.71 -17.43
N ARG A 463 -1.62 -17.97 -17.84
CA ARG A 463 -1.02 -18.59 -19.03
C ARG A 463 -1.91 -18.50 -20.28
N GLY A 464 -2.91 -17.60 -20.27
CA GLY A 464 -3.76 -17.30 -21.43
C GLY A 464 -4.94 -18.26 -21.64
N GLY A 465 -5.17 -19.23 -20.75
CA GLY A 465 -6.30 -20.15 -20.80
C GLY A 465 -7.59 -19.53 -20.26
N LYS A 466 -8.71 -20.19 -20.53
CA LYS A 466 -10.03 -19.77 -20.04
C LYS A 466 -10.65 -20.86 -19.16
N VAL A 467 -11.16 -20.47 -17.98
CA VAL A 467 -11.88 -21.40 -17.10
C VAL A 467 -13.37 -21.12 -17.11
N THR A 468 -14.17 -22.20 -17.27
CA THR A 468 -15.63 -22.13 -17.28
C THR A 468 -16.27 -23.04 -16.24
N GLY A 469 -17.49 -22.71 -15.81
CA GLY A 469 -18.20 -23.45 -14.76
C GLY A 469 -18.82 -24.78 -15.20
N SER A 470 -19.02 -25.00 -16.51
CA SER A 470 -19.71 -26.18 -17.07
C SER A 470 -18.98 -26.76 -18.28
N VAL A 471 -19.05 -28.08 -18.41
CA VAL A 471 -18.49 -28.82 -19.55
C VAL A 471 -19.39 -28.65 -20.78
N THR A 472 -18.82 -28.20 -21.88
CA THR A 472 -19.47 -27.99 -23.17
C THR A 472 -18.59 -28.53 -24.30
N SER A 473 -19.08 -28.57 -25.53
CA SER A 473 -18.29 -28.95 -26.72
C SER A 473 -17.10 -28.03 -27.02
N LYS A 474 -16.99 -26.90 -26.34
CA LYS A 474 -15.85 -25.97 -26.41
C LYS A 474 -14.80 -26.21 -25.33
N THR A 475 -15.09 -27.08 -24.35
CA THR A 475 -14.15 -27.42 -23.28
C THR A 475 -13.03 -28.30 -23.84
N SER A 476 -11.78 -27.88 -23.60
CA SER A 476 -10.60 -28.63 -24.04
C SER A 476 -10.18 -29.70 -23.03
N TYR A 477 -10.26 -29.36 -21.73
CA TYR A 477 -9.87 -30.25 -20.64
C TYR A 477 -10.78 -30.09 -19.43
N LEU A 478 -11.02 -31.20 -18.71
CA LEU A 478 -11.64 -31.21 -17.38
C LEU A 478 -10.55 -31.58 -16.35
N ILE A 479 -10.32 -30.74 -15.36
CA ILE A 479 -9.40 -31.05 -14.27
C ILE A 479 -10.19 -31.63 -13.10
N ASN A 480 -9.85 -32.88 -12.74
CA ASN A 480 -10.41 -33.60 -11.59
C ASN A 480 -9.47 -34.72 -11.12
N ASN A 481 -9.02 -34.70 -9.89
CA ASN A 481 -8.16 -35.76 -9.33
C ASN A 481 -8.85 -37.15 -9.32
N ASP A 482 -10.17 -37.20 -9.16
CA ASP A 482 -10.94 -38.44 -9.34
C ASP A 482 -11.43 -38.52 -10.77
N THR A 483 -10.56 -39.06 -11.65
CA THR A 483 -10.84 -39.22 -13.09
C THR A 483 -11.97 -40.23 -13.35
N GLU A 484 -12.25 -41.17 -12.44
CA GLU A 484 -13.31 -42.15 -12.51
C GLU A 484 -14.62 -41.69 -11.84
N SER A 485 -14.66 -40.49 -11.30
CA SER A 485 -15.83 -39.90 -10.66
C SER A 485 -17.10 -40.00 -11.48
N MET A 486 -18.19 -40.38 -10.86
CA MET A 486 -19.52 -40.42 -11.48
C MET A 486 -20.25 -39.06 -11.47
N SER A 487 -19.52 -37.96 -11.19
CA SER A 487 -20.08 -36.62 -11.19
C SER A 487 -20.67 -36.23 -12.55
N SER A 488 -21.64 -35.32 -12.54
CA SER A 488 -22.27 -34.83 -13.78
C SER A 488 -21.27 -34.24 -14.77
N LYS A 489 -20.21 -33.60 -14.28
CA LYS A 489 -19.15 -33.03 -15.13
C LYS A 489 -18.25 -34.10 -15.73
N ASN A 490 -17.84 -35.11 -14.95
CA ASN A 490 -17.06 -36.24 -15.49
C ASN A 490 -17.83 -37.04 -16.54
N ARG A 491 -19.11 -37.34 -16.28
CA ARG A 491 -19.96 -38.02 -17.28
C ARG A 491 -20.08 -37.23 -18.56
N LYS A 492 -20.30 -35.90 -18.43
CA LYS A 492 -20.42 -34.98 -19.55
C LYS A 492 -19.11 -34.88 -20.35
N ALA A 493 -17.96 -34.89 -19.69
CA ALA A 493 -16.65 -34.89 -20.33
C ALA A 493 -16.42 -36.21 -21.10
N LYS A 494 -16.74 -37.37 -20.49
CA LYS A 494 -16.66 -38.68 -21.15
C LYS A 494 -17.63 -38.79 -22.34
N GLU A 495 -18.85 -38.21 -22.26
CA GLU A 495 -19.80 -38.18 -23.39
C GLU A 495 -19.31 -37.31 -24.57
N LEU A 496 -18.49 -36.29 -24.31
CA LEU A 496 -17.98 -35.38 -25.33
C LEU A 496 -16.52 -35.65 -25.72
N ASP A 497 -15.96 -36.81 -25.32
CA ASP A 497 -14.57 -37.20 -25.53
C ASP A 497 -13.55 -36.15 -25.08
N ILE A 498 -13.87 -35.43 -24.01
CA ILE A 498 -12.98 -34.40 -23.42
C ILE A 498 -12.04 -35.06 -22.42
N PRO A 499 -10.70 -34.90 -22.57
CA PRO A 499 -9.73 -35.44 -21.64
C PRO A 499 -9.95 -34.93 -20.20
N ILE A 500 -9.86 -35.89 -19.24
CA ILE A 500 -9.91 -35.57 -17.81
C ILE A 500 -8.50 -35.69 -17.27
N LEU A 501 -7.96 -34.58 -16.78
CA LEU A 501 -6.62 -34.45 -16.20
C LEU A 501 -6.68 -34.49 -14.68
N SER A 502 -5.74 -35.19 -14.06
CA SER A 502 -5.42 -34.96 -12.64
C SER A 502 -4.66 -33.65 -12.45
N GLU A 503 -4.52 -33.18 -11.21
CA GLU A 503 -3.64 -32.04 -10.93
C GLU A 503 -2.19 -32.33 -11.32
N GLU A 504 -1.71 -33.57 -11.13
CA GLU A 504 -0.37 -33.97 -11.55
C GLU A 504 -0.18 -33.88 -13.07
N ASP A 505 -1.18 -34.31 -13.84
CA ASP A 505 -1.13 -34.21 -15.29
C ASP A 505 -1.18 -32.76 -15.77
N PHE A 506 -1.95 -31.93 -15.08
CA PHE A 506 -1.99 -30.49 -15.32
C PHE A 506 -0.65 -29.80 -14.97
N LEU A 507 0.00 -30.15 -13.86
CA LEU A 507 1.34 -29.67 -13.50
C LEU A 507 2.39 -30.06 -14.54
N LYS A 508 2.39 -31.34 -15.00
CA LYS A 508 3.27 -31.78 -16.09
C LYS A 508 3.01 -31.01 -17.39
N MET A 509 1.76 -30.68 -17.69
CA MET A 509 1.41 -29.87 -18.85
C MET A 509 1.98 -28.45 -18.77
N MET A 510 2.06 -27.88 -17.57
CA MET A 510 2.72 -26.60 -17.33
C MET A 510 4.25 -26.67 -17.44
N GLU A 511 4.88 -27.79 -17.08
CA GLU A 511 6.33 -28.00 -17.12
C GLU A 511 6.88 -28.35 -18.50
N ASN A 512 6.11 -29.08 -19.33
CA ASN A 512 6.59 -29.61 -20.61
C ASN A 512 6.50 -28.64 -21.80
N GLU A 513 5.87 -27.48 -21.62
CA GLU A 513 5.72 -26.44 -22.65
C GLU A 513 6.36 -25.09 -22.24
N GLY A 514 7.23 -25.08 -21.20
CA GLY A 514 7.98 -23.92 -20.72
C GLY A 514 9.42 -23.87 -21.26
#